data_0dadc6d0d0b8aa3e86da3757345f8fcb
#
_entry.id   0dadc6d0d0b8aa3e86da3757345f8fcb
#
_cell.length_a   1.000
_cell.length_b   1.000
_cell.length_c   1.000
_cell.angle_alpha   90.00
_cell.angle_beta   90.00
_cell.angle_gamma   90.00
#
_symmetry.space_group_name_H-M   'P 1'
#
loop_
_entity.id
_entity.type
_entity.pdbx_description
1 polymer ?
#
loop_
_entity_poly.entity_id
_entity_poly.type
_entity_poly.pdbx_seq_one_letter_code
_entity_poly.pdbx_strand_id
1 'polypeptide(L)'
;MDYLAAVGDPELREALLYARGQAAPVTADDLAGAKGVHRNVARSRLERLVAAGLLEPGYERRTGKSGPGAGRPAKTYSVVPQLEPIEFPANHFESLTALLVDALAAGGGRKQLRQLGVAFGRELGRAAGLRPVKKLEAGFENLCEAVRSLGYQASVDRVEPHAAIIATPTCPLRPLVRARREAVEIDRGMWAGLASCAVSGVDVSRVRCETRDCFDDHASCKVRLELT
;
A
#
# COMPACT_ATOMS: atom_id res chain seq x y z
N MET A 1 2.03 7.95 -25.65
CA MET A 1 1.28 6.66 -25.45
C MET A 1 0.14 6.98 -24.50
N ASP A 2 -1.05 6.45 -24.79
CA ASP A 2 -2.20 6.66 -23.90
C ASP A 2 -1.96 5.94 -22.55
N TYR A 3 -2.26 6.60 -21.46
CA TYR A 3 -2.20 6.10 -20.10
C TYR A 3 -2.97 4.78 -19.96
N LEU A 4 -4.20 4.72 -20.47
CA LEU A 4 -5.04 3.51 -20.42
C LEU A 4 -4.42 2.33 -21.18
N ALA A 5 -3.81 2.60 -22.34
CA ALA A 5 -3.11 1.59 -23.12
C ALA A 5 -1.88 1.06 -22.37
N ALA A 6 -1.15 1.92 -21.67
CA ALA A 6 0.00 1.50 -20.87
C ALA A 6 -0.40 0.62 -19.68
N VAL A 7 -1.48 0.95 -18.96
CA VAL A 7 -1.98 0.15 -17.84
C VAL A 7 -2.64 -1.15 -18.32
N GLY A 8 -3.22 -1.16 -19.52
CA GLY A 8 -3.79 -2.34 -20.17
C GLY A 8 -2.76 -3.38 -20.61
N ASP A 9 -1.52 -2.96 -20.92
CA ASP A 9 -0.42 -3.85 -21.30
C ASP A 9 0.08 -4.61 -20.05
N PRO A 10 -0.01 -5.96 -20.01
CA PRO A 10 0.37 -6.74 -18.82
C PRO A 10 1.83 -6.54 -18.42
N GLU A 11 2.74 -6.41 -19.39
CA GLU A 11 4.17 -6.27 -19.12
C GLU A 11 4.52 -4.89 -18.57
N LEU A 12 3.85 -3.84 -19.05
CA LEU A 12 4.00 -2.49 -18.51
C LEU A 12 3.37 -2.37 -17.13
N ARG A 13 2.20 -2.98 -16.92
CA ARG A 13 1.56 -3.03 -15.62
C ARG A 13 2.43 -3.71 -14.58
N GLU A 14 3.05 -4.83 -14.90
CA GLU A 14 4.00 -5.49 -14.00
C GLU A 14 5.24 -4.64 -13.69
N ALA A 15 5.78 -3.93 -14.67
CA ALA A 15 6.91 -3.02 -14.47
C ALA A 15 6.52 -1.83 -13.57
N LEU A 16 5.32 -1.28 -13.76
CA LEU A 16 4.78 -0.21 -12.92
C LEU A 16 4.55 -0.67 -11.48
N LEU A 17 3.94 -1.84 -11.29
CA LEU A 17 3.72 -2.43 -9.97
C LEU A 17 5.04 -2.73 -9.25
N TYR A 18 6.04 -3.21 -9.98
CA TYR A 18 7.39 -3.39 -9.42
C TYR A 18 7.98 -2.06 -8.94
N ALA A 19 7.98 -1.02 -9.80
CA ALA A 19 8.52 0.29 -9.43
C ALA A 19 7.78 0.90 -8.22
N ARG A 20 6.45 0.75 -8.18
CA ARG A 20 5.61 1.22 -7.06
C ARG A 20 5.89 0.48 -5.74
N GLY A 21 6.34 -0.77 -5.81
CA GLY A 21 6.68 -1.58 -4.64
C GLY A 21 8.05 -1.29 -4.02
N GLN A 22 8.86 -0.44 -4.65
CA GLN A 22 10.19 -0.10 -4.15
C GLN A 22 10.16 1.19 -3.31
N ALA A 23 10.97 1.21 -2.24
CA ALA A 23 11.14 2.40 -1.41
C ALA A 23 12.03 3.47 -2.04
N ALA A 24 12.77 3.12 -3.10
CA ALA A 24 13.72 3.99 -3.81
C ALA A 24 13.50 3.90 -5.32
N PRO A 25 13.93 4.93 -6.10
CA PRO A 25 13.85 4.90 -7.55
C PRO A 25 14.52 3.66 -8.15
N VAL A 26 13.88 3.03 -9.13
CA VAL A 26 14.36 1.78 -9.77
C VAL A 26 15.20 2.07 -11.01
N THR A 27 16.13 1.17 -11.32
CA THR A 27 16.87 1.17 -12.58
C THR A 27 16.38 0.06 -13.51
N ALA A 28 16.81 0.12 -14.78
CA ALA A 28 16.55 -0.96 -15.73
C ALA A 28 17.21 -2.29 -15.30
N ASP A 29 18.33 -2.23 -14.57
CA ASP A 29 18.99 -3.43 -14.05
C ASP A 29 18.20 -4.07 -12.91
N ASP A 30 17.60 -3.26 -12.02
CA ASP A 30 16.74 -3.73 -10.94
C ASP A 30 15.51 -4.46 -11.48
N LEU A 31 14.82 -3.85 -12.46
CA LEU A 31 13.65 -4.47 -13.09
C LEU A 31 14.03 -5.74 -13.87
N ALA A 32 15.16 -5.70 -14.59
CA ALA A 32 15.65 -6.85 -15.34
C ALA A 32 15.92 -8.06 -14.42
N GLY A 33 16.62 -7.83 -13.31
CA GLY A 33 16.90 -8.86 -12.31
C GLY A 33 15.62 -9.41 -11.65
N ALA A 34 14.69 -8.53 -11.29
CA ALA A 34 13.45 -8.93 -10.63
C ALA A 34 12.48 -9.70 -11.54
N LYS A 35 12.49 -9.42 -12.85
CA LYS A 35 11.55 -10.03 -13.81
C LYS A 35 12.18 -11.06 -14.74
N GLY A 36 13.48 -11.33 -14.61
CA GLY A 36 14.19 -12.31 -15.44
C GLY A 36 14.23 -11.94 -16.93
N VAL A 37 14.23 -10.64 -17.26
CA VAL A 37 14.25 -10.14 -18.63
C VAL A 37 15.57 -9.46 -18.96
N HIS A 38 15.89 -9.33 -20.26
CA HIS A 38 17.09 -8.59 -20.66
C HIS A 38 16.96 -7.10 -20.29
N ARG A 39 18.07 -6.47 -19.88
CA ARG A 39 18.14 -5.06 -19.48
C ARG A 39 17.50 -4.08 -20.47
N ASN A 40 17.68 -4.32 -21.79
CA ASN A 40 17.11 -3.44 -22.81
C ASN A 40 15.57 -3.55 -22.85
N VAL A 41 15.01 -4.72 -22.58
CA VAL A 41 13.55 -4.93 -22.46
C VAL A 41 13.03 -4.20 -21.24
N ALA A 42 13.67 -4.36 -20.09
CA ALA A 42 13.31 -3.64 -18.87
C ALA A 42 13.36 -2.12 -19.09
N ARG A 43 14.44 -1.62 -19.71
CA ARG A 43 14.58 -0.21 -20.05
C ARG A 43 13.45 0.27 -20.97
N SER A 44 13.13 -0.48 -22.03
CA SER A 44 12.04 -0.13 -22.96
C SER A 44 10.71 -0.02 -22.24
N ARG A 45 10.41 -0.96 -21.33
CA ARG A 45 9.18 -0.91 -20.52
C ARG A 45 9.11 0.34 -19.64
N LEU A 46 10.20 0.66 -18.93
CA LEU A 46 10.28 1.86 -18.09
C LEU A 46 10.14 3.17 -18.89
N GLU A 47 10.80 3.26 -20.06
CA GLU A 47 10.66 4.43 -20.95
C GLU A 47 9.24 4.58 -21.51
N ARG A 48 8.55 3.47 -21.82
CA ARG A 48 7.15 3.51 -22.23
C ARG A 48 6.23 4.00 -21.12
N LEU A 49 6.51 3.63 -19.86
CA LEU A 49 5.79 4.13 -18.70
C LEU A 49 6.07 5.63 -18.47
N VAL A 50 7.30 6.10 -18.69
CA VAL A 50 7.62 7.54 -18.69
C VAL A 50 6.85 8.28 -19.78
N ALA A 51 6.84 7.75 -21.00
CA ALA A 51 6.09 8.33 -22.12
C ALA A 51 4.57 8.36 -21.88
N ALA A 52 4.05 7.49 -21.01
CA ALA A 52 2.67 7.46 -20.59
C ALA A 52 2.40 8.37 -19.36
N GLY A 53 3.41 9.05 -18.81
CA GLY A 53 3.26 9.89 -17.63
C GLY A 53 3.08 9.13 -16.31
N LEU A 54 3.40 7.83 -16.28
CA LEU A 54 3.27 6.97 -15.10
C LEU A 54 4.53 6.92 -14.24
N LEU A 55 5.69 7.16 -14.86
CA LEU A 55 6.98 7.27 -14.20
C LEU A 55 7.66 8.58 -14.61
N GLU A 56 8.51 9.10 -13.73
CA GLU A 56 9.43 10.19 -14.01
C GLU A 56 10.88 9.70 -13.99
N PRO A 57 11.71 10.16 -14.95
CA PRO A 57 13.11 9.77 -14.99
C PRO A 57 13.95 10.65 -14.05
N GLY A 58 14.90 10.02 -13.36
CA GLY A 58 15.93 10.67 -12.55
C GLY A 58 17.32 10.15 -12.91
N TYR A 59 18.33 10.66 -12.20
CA TYR A 59 19.72 10.21 -12.32
C TYR A 59 20.36 10.17 -10.94
N GLU A 60 20.77 8.99 -10.50
CA GLU A 60 21.37 8.79 -9.18
C GLU A 60 22.70 8.04 -9.26
N ARG A 61 23.62 8.38 -8.34
CA ARG A 61 24.89 7.67 -8.15
C ARG A 61 24.70 6.65 -7.03
N ARG A 62 24.60 5.38 -7.38
CA ARG A 62 24.41 4.29 -6.40
C ARG A 62 25.69 3.82 -5.71
N THR A 63 26.88 4.29 -6.18
CA THR A 63 28.18 3.79 -5.69
C THR A 63 28.71 4.55 -4.48
N GLY A 64 28.04 5.58 -3.99
CA GLY A 64 28.53 6.45 -2.91
C GLY A 64 29.83 7.22 -3.23
N LYS A 65 30.43 6.98 -4.39
CA LYS A 65 31.66 7.67 -4.83
C LYS A 65 31.34 9.03 -5.45
N SER A 66 32.03 10.08 -5.00
CA SER A 66 31.94 11.42 -5.57
C SER A 66 33.32 11.84 -6.14
N GLY A 67 33.33 12.64 -7.21
CA GLY A 67 34.55 13.18 -7.82
C GLY A 67 34.91 12.55 -9.18
N PRO A 68 36.09 12.95 -9.75
CA PRO A 68 36.58 12.40 -11.01
C PRO A 68 36.78 10.88 -10.92
N GLY A 69 36.16 10.09 -11.82
CA GLY A 69 36.22 8.63 -11.82
C GLY A 69 35.04 7.93 -11.14
N ALA A 70 34.06 8.65 -10.59
CA ALA A 70 32.88 8.06 -9.92
C ALA A 70 31.86 7.41 -10.88
N GLY A 71 32.11 7.44 -12.20
CA GLY A 71 31.22 6.88 -13.23
C GLY A 71 30.03 7.80 -13.55
N ARG A 72 29.31 7.48 -14.64
CA ARG A 72 28.10 8.21 -15.03
C ARG A 72 26.95 7.82 -14.07
N PRO A 73 26.14 8.79 -13.60
CA PRO A 73 24.93 8.48 -12.83
C PRO A 73 24.04 7.50 -13.59
N ALA A 74 23.49 6.53 -12.87
CA ALA A 74 22.51 5.61 -13.44
C ALA A 74 21.18 6.34 -13.66
N LYS A 75 20.52 6.06 -14.79
CA LYS A 75 19.15 6.53 -15.02
C LYS A 75 18.22 5.74 -14.10
N THR A 76 17.45 6.46 -13.32
CA THR A 76 16.45 5.93 -12.38
C THR A 76 15.04 6.33 -12.80
N TYR A 77 14.05 5.65 -12.26
CA TYR A 77 12.65 5.86 -12.56
C TYR A 77 11.85 5.81 -11.25
N SER A 78 11.08 6.85 -10.98
CA SER A 78 10.18 6.97 -9.82
C SER A 78 8.75 6.98 -10.30
N VAL A 79 7.84 6.45 -9.49
CA VAL A 79 6.40 6.60 -9.76
C VAL A 79 6.03 8.07 -9.57
N VAL A 80 5.28 8.63 -10.52
CA VAL A 80 4.79 10.01 -10.42
C VAL A 80 3.91 10.13 -9.16
N PRO A 81 4.20 11.06 -8.22
CA PRO A 81 3.47 11.16 -6.95
C PRO A 81 1.97 11.39 -7.10
N GLN A 82 1.57 11.98 -8.23
CA GLN A 82 0.19 12.39 -8.52
C GLN A 82 -0.43 11.49 -9.60
N LEU A 83 -0.27 10.16 -9.50
CA LEU A 83 -1.16 9.28 -10.23
C LEU A 83 -2.56 9.43 -9.63
N GLU A 84 -3.28 10.47 -10.09
CA GLU A 84 -4.71 10.57 -9.81
C GLU A 84 -5.39 9.28 -10.29
N PRO A 85 -6.27 8.68 -9.48
CA PRO A 85 -7.05 7.55 -9.95
C PRO A 85 -7.81 7.99 -11.19
N ILE A 86 -7.70 7.22 -12.28
CA ILE A 86 -8.52 7.48 -13.46
C ILE A 86 -9.94 7.06 -13.10
N GLU A 87 -10.76 8.05 -12.81
CA GLU A 87 -12.18 7.86 -12.58
C GLU A 87 -12.95 8.24 -13.85
N PHE A 88 -13.57 7.26 -14.48
CA PHE A 88 -14.42 7.53 -15.63
C PHE A 88 -15.73 6.74 -15.54
N PRO A 89 -16.87 7.42 -15.46
CA PRO A 89 -17.04 8.86 -15.28
C PRO A 89 -16.51 9.34 -13.94
N ALA A 90 -16.19 10.63 -13.83
CA ALA A 90 -15.75 11.23 -12.57
C ALA A 90 -16.75 10.88 -11.47
N ASN A 91 -16.26 10.20 -10.43
CA ASN A 91 -17.11 9.84 -9.29
C ASN A 91 -16.75 10.73 -8.10
N HIS A 92 -17.73 10.97 -7.24
CA HIS A 92 -17.56 11.77 -6.03
C HIS A 92 -17.53 10.89 -4.77
N PHE A 93 -17.10 9.62 -4.90
CA PHE A 93 -17.06 8.68 -3.77
C PHE A 93 -16.17 9.18 -2.64
N GLU A 94 -15.06 9.81 -2.94
CA GLU A 94 -14.18 10.37 -1.93
C GLU A 94 -14.88 11.48 -1.13
N SER A 95 -15.54 12.42 -1.83
CA SER A 95 -16.31 13.50 -1.19
C SER A 95 -17.49 12.95 -0.39
N LEU A 96 -18.22 11.96 -0.94
CA LEU A 96 -19.32 11.30 -0.24
C LEU A 96 -18.83 10.57 1.00
N THR A 97 -17.72 9.85 0.88
CA THR A 97 -17.12 9.10 2.01
C THR A 97 -16.69 10.08 3.12
N ALA A 98 -16.10 11.21 2.77
CA ALA A 98 -15.74 12.25 3.74
C ALA A 98 -16.97 12.79 4.48
N LEU A 99 -18.05 13.09 3.78
CA LEU A 99 -19.32 13.53 4.39
C LEU A 99 -19.94 12.46 5.30
N LEU A 100 -19.87 11.19 4.92
CA LEU A 100 -20.35 10.08 5.74
C LEU A 100 -19.52 9.94 7.02
N VAL A 101 -18.19 10.09 6.92
CA VAL A 101 -17.30 10.10 8.09
C VAL A 101 -17.66 11.25 9.05
N ASP A 102 -17.88 12.45 8.52
CA ASP A 102 -18.27 13.61 9.32
C ASP A 102 -19.63 13.35 10.03
N ALA A 103 -20.62 12.83 9.33
CA ALA A 103 -21.93 12.52 9.89
C ALA A 103 -21.86 11.46 11.00
N LEU A 104 -21.08 10.39 10.79
CA LEU A 104 -20.88 9.34 11.78
C LEU A 104 -20.06 9.82 12.98
N ALA A 105 -19.06 10.66 12.77
CA ALA A 105 -18.26 11.24 13.84
C ALA A 105 -19.10 12.15 14.76
N ALA A 106 -20.01 12.92 14.17
CA ALA A 106 -20.93 13.78 14.92
C ALA A 106 -21.97 13.01 15.74
N GLY A 107 -22.45 11.85 15.24
CA GLY A 107 -23.52 11.07 15.88
C GLY A 107 -23.04 10.00 16.87
N GLY A 108 -21.90 9.37 16.65
CA GLY A 108 -21.44 8.21 17.41
C GLY A 108 -19.96 8.22 17.81
N GLY A 109 -19.24 9.23 17.34
CA GLY A 109 -17.84 9.41 17.65
C GLY A 109 -16.92 8.29 17.14
N ARG A 110 -15.69 8.28 17.65
CA ARG A 110 -14.61 7.35 17.24
C ARG A 110 -14.96 5.87 17.43
N LYS A 111 -15.75 5.55 18.45
CA LYS A 111 -16.14 4.17 18.75
C LYS A 111 -16.99 3.57 17.61
N GLN A 112 -17.94 4.34 17.08
CA GLN A 112 -18.80 3.90 15.99
C GLN A 112 -18.03 3.73 14.68
N LEU A 113 -17.12 4.66 14.37
CA LEU A 113 -16.23 4.54 13.21
C LEU A 113 -15.37 3.26 13.31
N ARG A 114 -14.83 2.97 14.49
CA ARG A 114 -14.07 1.74 14.72
C ARG A 114 -14.90 0.48 14.53
N GLN A 115 -16.14 0.45 15.06
CA GLN A 115 -17.05 -0.69 14.90
C GLN A 115 -17.41 -0.92 13.44
N LEU A 116 -17.66 0.14 12.67
CA LEU A 116 -17.85 0.08 11.22
C LEU A 116 -16.62 -0.53 10.54
N GLY A 117 -15.43 -0.07 10.90
CA GLY A 117 -14.17 -0.63 10.41
C GLY A 117 -14.05 -2.13 10.68
N VAL A 118 -14.37 -2.58 11.90
CA VAL A 118 -14.33 -4.01 12.27
C VAL A 118 -15.29 -4.83 11.41
N ALA A 119 -16.51 -4.36 11.22
CA ALA A 119 -17.51 -5.03 10.36
C ALA A 119 -16.99 -5.12 8.93
N PHE A 120 -16.50 -4.03 8.39
CA PHE A 120 -15.91 -3.95 7.05
C PHE A 120 -14.71 -4.89 6.89
N GLY A 121 -13.76 -4.89 7.84
CA GLY A 121 -12.61 -5.79 7.80
C GLY A 121 -12.99 -7.27 7.82
N ARG A 122 -14.02 -7.65 8.58
CA ARG A 122 -14.56 -9.02 8.57
C ARG A 122 -15.20 -9.39 7.24
N GLU A 123 -15.91 -8.46 6.62
CA GLU A 123 -16.49 -8.67 5.30
C GLU A 123 -15.41 -8.88 4.25
N LEU A 124 -14.40 -8.00 4.21
CA LEU A 124 -13.24 -8.13 3.34
C LEU A 124 -12.49 -9.45 3.54
N GLY A 125 -12.27 -9.84 4.79
CA GLY A 125 -11.59 -11.09 5.11
C GLY A 125 -12.35 -12.31 4.59
N ARG A 126 -13.69 -12.33 4.73
CA ARG A 126 -14.53 -13.40 4.17
C ARG A 126 -14.51 -13.40 2.64
N ALA A 127 -14.63 -12.23 2.01
CA ALA A 127 -14.59 -12.09 0.56
C ALA A 127 -13.24 -12.55 -0.02
N ALA A 128 -12.13 -12.27 0.68
CA ALA A 128 -10.80 -12.75 0.34
C ALA A 128 -10.54 -14.22 0.67
N GLY A 129 -11.53 -14.93 1.23
CA GLY A 129 -11.41 -16.35 1.58
C GLY A 129 -10.51 -16.62 2.78
N LEU A 130 -10.23 -15.62 3.63
CA LEU A 130 -9.45 -15.83 4.85
C LEU A 130 -10.12 -16.85 5.76
N ARG A 131 -9.31 -17.78 6.27
CA ARG A 131 -9.73 -18.76 7.26
C ARG A 131 -8.80 -18.70 8.45
N PRO A 132 -9.35 -18.68 9.68
CA PRO A 132 -8.52 -18.58 10.86
C PRO A 132 -7.61 -19.81 11.00
N VAL A 133 -6.31 -19.54 11.20
CA VAL A 133 -5.31 -20.56 11.50
C VAL A 133 -4.76 -20.35 12.91
N LYS A 134 -4.24 -21.43 13.54
CA LYS A 134 -3.70 -21.36 14.92
C LYS A 134 -2.33 -20.69 14.99
N LYS A 135 -1.53 -20.79 13.93
CA LYS A 135 -0.18 -20.25 13.88
C LYS A 135 -0.22 -18.77 13.51
N LEU A 136 0.26 -17.90 14.40
CA LEU A 136 0.20 -16.44 14.24
C LEU A 136 0.88 -15.96 12.97
N GLU A 137 2.10 -16.41 12.70
CA GLU A 137 2.87 -16.01 11.53
C GLU A 137 2.13 -16.33 10.24
N ALA A 138 1.67 -17.57 10.10
CA ALA A 138 0.93 -18.01 8.91
C ALA A 138 -0.39 -17.24 8.74
N GLY A 139 -1.08 -16.93 9.84
CA GLY A 139 -2.31 -16.15 9.81
C GLY A 139 -2.07 -14.72 9.31
N PHE A 140 -1.03 -14.07 9.79
CA PHE A 140 -0.71 -12.71 9.36
C PHE A 140 -0.09 -12.65 7.96
N GLU A 141 0.64 -13.67 7.52
CA GLU A 141 1.08 -13.81 6.12
C GLU A 141 -0.12 -13.92 5.18
N ASN A 142 -1.10 -14.79 5.50
CA ASN A 142 -2.34 -14.94 4.74
C ASN A 142 -3.14 -13.61 4.71
N LEU A 143 -3.18 -12.88 5.83
CA LEU A 143 -3.81 -11.57 5.90
C LEU A 143 -3.12 -10.57 4.98
N CYS A 144 -1.79 -10.49 5.02
CA CYS A 144 -1.03 -9.60 4.14
C CYS A 144 -1.26 -9.92 2.66
N GLU A 145 -1.34 -11.20 2.30
CA GLU A 145 -1.66 -11.61 0.94
C GLU A 145 -3.07 -11.17 0.53
N ALA A 146 -4.07 -11.38 1.40
CA ALA A 146 -5.44 -10.99 1.14
C ALA A 146 -5.60 -9.48 0.92
N VAL A 147 -4.95 -8.65 1.74
CA VAL A 147 -5.08 -7.18 1.60
C VAL A 147 -4.32 -6.61 0.40
N ARG A 148 -3.38 -7.35 -0.20
CA ARG A 148 -2.74 -6.92 -1.46
C ARG A 148 -3.74 -6.76 -2.59
N SER A 149 -4.75 -7.61 -2.66
CA SER A 149 -5.83 -7.50 -3.65
C SER A 149 -6.67 -6.22 -3.48
N LEU A 150 -6.62 -5.61 -2.28
CA LEU A 150 -7.30 -4.36 -1.93
C LEU A 150 -6.41 -3.12 -2.12
N GLY A 151 -5.21 -3.28 -2.70
CA GLY A 151 -4.28 -2.19 -2.96
C GLY A 151 -3.30 -1.89 -1.82
N TYR A 152 -3.33 -2.66 -0.71
CA TYR A 152 -2.31 -2.56 0.33
C TYR A 152 -1.06 -3.34 -0.08
N GLN A 153 0.08 -2.69 -0.04
CA GLN A 153 1.38 -3.38 -0.10
C GLN A 153 1.77 -3.75 1.33
N ALA A 154 1.15 -4.80 1.86
CA ALA A 154 1.36 -5.21 3.23
C ALA A 154 2.35 -6.37 3.32
N SER A 155 3.20 -6.33 4.36
CA SER A 155 4.09 -7.42 4.74
C SER A 155 4.19 -7.53 6.25
N VAL A 156 4.40 -8.73 6.75
CA VAL A 156 4.67 -8.95 8.17
C VAL A 156 6.07 -8.44 8.47
N ASP A 157 6.18 -7.43 9.33
CA ASP A 157 7.46 -6.93 9.81
C ASP A 157 7.96 -7.80 10.98
N ARG A 158 7.06 -8.11 11.94
CA ARG A 158 7.37 -8.94 13.10
C ARG A 158 6.12 -9.52 13.73
N VAL A 159 6.22 -10.74 14.25
CA VAL A 159 5.21 -11.37 15.12
C VAL A 159 5.84 -11.63 16.48
N GLU A 160 5.19 -11.17 17.52
CA GLU A 160 5.52 -11.34 18.93
C GLU A 160 4.40 -12.15 19.60
N PRO A 161 4.60 -12.75 20.79
CA PRO A 161 3.56 -13.54 21.45
C PRO A 161 2.24 -12.79 21.67
N HIS A 162 2.31 -11.47 21.89
CA HIS A 162 1.15 -10.62 22.16
C HIS A 162 1.00 -9.44 21.18
N ALA A 163 1.69 -9.46 20.06
CA ALA A 163 1.56 -8.43 19.06
C ALA A 163 1.99 -8.91 17.66
N ALA A 164 1.38 -8.32 16.64
CA ALA A 164 1.90 -8.40 15.27
C ALA A 164 2.12 -6.99 14.73
N ILE A 165 3.20 -6.80 14.00
CA ILE A 165 3.54 -5.54 13.34
C ILE A 165 3.55 -5.78 11.84
N ILE A 166 2.72 -5.03 11.13
CA ILE A 166 2.57 -5.11 9.68
C ILE A 166 3.05 -3.79 9.09
N ALA A 167 3.99 -3.86 8.17
CA ALA A 167 4.44 -2.73 7.38
C ALA A 167 3.54 -2.54 6.16
N THR A 168 3.05 -1.32 5.94
CA THR A 168 2.21 -0.96 4.78
C THR A 168 2.74 0.30 4.13
N PRO A 169 3.66 0.19 3.15
CA PRO A 169 4.17 1.37 2.43
C PRO A 169 3.07 2.11 1.66
N THR A 170 2.04 1.40 1.21
CA THR A 170 0.87 2.00 0.57
C THR A 170 -0.39 1.72 1.39
N CYS A 171 -1.15 2.77 1.69
CA CYS A 171 -2.44 2.66 2.38
C CYS A 171 -3.52 3.34 1.51
N PRO A 172 -4.49 2.59 0.96
CA PRO A 172 -5.57 3.16 0.14
C PRO A 172 -6.45 4.17 0.90
N LEU A 173 -6.51 4.06 2.24
CA LEU A 173 -7.27 5.00 3.07
C LEU A 173 -6.50 6.28 3.41
N ARG A 174 -5.22 6.40 3.01
CA ARG A 174 -4.38 7.58 3.31
C ARG A 174 -5.03 8.90 2.88
N PRO A 175 -5.59 9.06 1.66
CA PRO A 175 -6.25 10.30 1.26
C PRO A 175 -7.42 10.66 2.19
N LEU A 176 -8.24 9.68 2.55
CA LEU A 176 -9.36 9.89 3.47
C LEU A 176 -8.90 10.29 4.87
N VAL A 177 -7.87 9.63 5.41
CA VAL A 177 -7.29 9.96 6.73
C VAL A 177 -6.67 11.35 6.73
N ARG A 178 -6.07 11.79 5.62
CA ARG A 178 -5.56 13.16 5.44
C ARG A 178 -6.67 14.19 5.46
N ALA A 179 -7.76 13.90 4.74
CA ALA A 179 -8.93 14.78 4.69
C ALA A 179 -9.68 14.79 6.04
N ARG A 180 -9.76 13.66 6.73
CA ARG A 180 -10.51 13.46 7.98
C ARG A 180 -9.75 12.56 8.94
N ARG A 181 -9.14 13.14 9.97
CA ARG A 181 -8.31 12.39 10.94
C ARG A 181 -9.06 11.26 11.66
N GLU A 182 -10.35 11.44 11.86
CA GLU A 182 -11.24 10.46 12.51
C GLU A 182 -11.35 9.18 11.69
N ALA A 183 -11.15 9.23 10.38
CA ALA A 183 -11.18 8.07 9.48
C ALA A 183 -10.10 7.01 9.84
N VAL A 184 -9.06 7.38 10.57
CA VAL A 184 -8.08 6.42 11.10
C VAL A 184 -8.72 5.36 11.99
N GLU A 185 -9.86 5.65 12.62
CA GLU A 185 -10.56 4.66 13.43
C GLU A 185 -11.23 3.57 12.57
N ILE A 186 -11.64 3.91 11.34
CA ILE A 186 -12.13 2.93 10.36
C ILE A 186 -10.99 2.00 9.96
N ASP A 187 -9.81 2.56 9.63
CA ASP A 187 -8.62 1.77 9.28
C ASP A 187 -8.21 0.83 10.42
N ARG A 188 -8.13 1.34 11.64
CA ARG A 188 -7.83 0.53 12.84
C ARG A 188 -8.85 -0.58 13.06
N GLY A 189 -10.13 -0.28 12.88
CA GLY A 189 -11.20 -1.29 12.94
C GLY A 189 -11.07 -2.35 11.86
N MET A 190 -10.79 -1.94 10.64
CA MET A 190 -10.62 -2.84 9.50
C MET A 190 -9.48 -3.85 9.75
N TRP A 191 -8.33 -3.40 10.23
CA TRP A 191 -7.22 -4.29 10.59
C TRP A 191 -7.60 -5.27 11.70
N ALA A 192 -8.34 -4.83 12.73
CA ALA A 192 -8.87 -5.71 13.78
C ALA A 192 -9.83 -6.77 13.21
N GLY A 193 -10.74 -6.35 12.33
CA GLY A 193 -11.68 -7.24 11.66
C GLY A 193 -11.00 -8.29 10.79
N LEU A 194 -10.01 -7.88 9.99
CA LEU A 194 -9.20 -8.78 9.16
C LEU A 194 -8.42 -9.79 10.02
N ALA A 195 -7.76 -9.33 11.09
CA ALA A 195 -7.00 -10.20 11.98
C ALA A 195 -7.89 -11.28 12.61
N SER A 196 -9.13 -10.94 13.00
CA SER A 196 -10.10 -11.91 13.54
C SER A 196 -10.51 -12.98 12.53
N CYS A 197 -10.34 -12.74 11.23
CA CYS A 197 -10.57 -13.73 10.17
C CYS A 197 -9.33 -14.56 9.86
N ALA A 198 -8.14 -14.10 10.21
CA ALA A 198 -6.89 -14.73 9.84
C ALA A 198 -6.31 -15.64 10.94
N VAL A 199 -6.57 -15.33 12.21
CA VAL A 199 -6.01 -16.07 13.36
C VAL A 199 -7.12 -16.53 14.29
N SER A 200 -7.09 -17.81 14.73
CA SER A 200 -8.04 -18.40 15.66
C SER A 200 -7.56 -18.32 17.12
N GLY A 201 -8.51 -18.08 18.03
CA GLY A 201 -8.23 -18.06 19.47
C GLY A 201 -7.47 -16.80 19.95
N VAL A 202 -7.42 -15.79 19.11
CA VAL A 202 -6.79 -14.51 19.43
C VAL A 202 -7.80 -13.41 19.20
N ASP A 203 -7.96 -12.52 20.16
CA ASP A 203 -8.70 -11.28 20.01
C ASP A 203 -7.73 -10.10 19.85
N VAL A 204 -8.13 -9.13 19.06
CA VAL A 204 -7.33 -7.92 18.87
C VAL A 204 -7.85 -6.86 19.82
N SER A 205 -7.17 -6.72 20.97
CA SER A 205 -7.54 -5.76 22.01
C SER A 205 -7.31 -4.32 21.55
N ARG A 206 -6.27 -4.08 20.78
CA ARG A 206 -5.89 -2.75 20.33
C ARG A 206 -5.18 -2.76 18.98
N VAL A 207 -5.53 -1.80 18.14
CA VAL A 207 -4.81 -1.50 16.90
C VAL A 207 -4.22 -0.10 16.98
N ARG A 208 -2.93 0.00 16.71
CA ARG A 208 -2.22 1.28 16.58
C ARG A 208 -1.68 1.41 15.16
N CYS A 209 -2.10 2.46 14.47
CA CYS A 209 -1.45 2.90 13.23
C CYS A 209 -0.55 4.08 13.58
N GLU A 210 0.66 4.11 13.03
CA GLU A 210 1.56 5.25 13.18
C GLU A 210 1.04 6.40 12.31
N THR A 211 0.08 7.15 12.85
CA THR A 211 -0.67 8.18 12.10
C THR A 211 0.19 9.35 11.63
N ARG A 212 1.38 9.56 12.22
CA ARG A 212 2.33 10.58 11.72
C ARG A 212 2.70 10.31 10.28
N ASP A 213 2.85 9.04 9.91
CA ASP A 213 3.25 8.59 8.58
C ASP A 213 2.15 8.80 7.53
N CYS A 214 0.88 8.96 7.94
CA CYS A 214 -0.21 9.30 7.02
C CYS A 214 -0.05 10.69 6.39
N PHE A 215 0.72 11.58 7.01
CA PHE A 215 0.97 12.96 6.56
C PHE A 215 2.34 13.15 5.90
N ASP A 216 3.18 12.11 5.90
CA ASP A 216 4.43 12.05 5.19
C ASP A 216 4.26 11.19 3.92
N ASP A 217 4.55 11.75 2.75
CA ASP A 217 4.39 11.07 1.46
C ASP A 217 5.37 9.91 1.27
N HIS A 218 6.48 9.92 1.99
CA HIS A 218 7.55 8.94 1.88
C HIS A 218 7.57 7.92 3.02
N ALA A 219 6.72 8.08 4.04
CA ALA A 219 6.73 7.20 5.18
C ALA A 219 5.92 5.92 4.95
N SER A 220 6.49 4.79 5.35
CA SER A 220 5.80 3.50 5.45
C SER A 220 5.00 3.46 6.75
N CYS A 221 3.69 3.29 6.65
CA CYS A 221 2.85 3.11 7.83
C CYS A 221 3.13 1.75 8.48
N LYS A 222 3.23 1.72 9.82
CA LYS A 222 3.26 0.49 10.60
C LYS A 222 1.96 0.34 11.38
N VAL A 223 1.35 -0.83 11.24
CA VAL A 223 0.15 -1.22 11.96
C VAL A 223 0.57 -2.21 13.04
N ARG A 224 0.40 -1.83 14.31
CA ARG A 224 0.61 -2.71 15.45
C ARG A 224 -0.73 -3.25 15.94
N LEU A 225 -0.87 -4.56 15.93
CA LEU A 225 -2.02 -5.32 16.45
C LEU A 225 -1.62 -5.90 17.81
N GLU A 226 -2.26 -5.46 18.89
CA GLU A 226 -2.06 -6.02 20.24
C GLU A 226 -3.04 -7.19 20.40
N LEU A 227 -2.50 -8.36 20.72
CA LEU A 227 -3.20 -9.64 20.77
C LEU A 227 -3.45 -10.04 22.22
N THR A 228 -4.63 -10.62 22.48
CA THR A 228 -5.03 -11.17 23.79
C THR A 228 -5.48 -12.60 23.66
#